data_e83ed79791ebe912606520b9554d5195
#
_entry.id   e83ed79791ebe912606520b9554d5195
#
_cell.length_a   1.000
_cell.length_b   1.000
_cell.length_c   1.000
_cell.angle_alpha   90.00
_cell.angle_beta   90.00
_cell.angle_gamma   90.00
#
_symmetry.space_group_name_H-M   'P 1'
#
loop_
_entity.id
_entity.type
_entity.pdbx_description
1 polymer ?
#
loop_
_entity_poly.entity_id
_entity_poly.type
_entity_poly.pdbx_seq_one_letter_code
_entity_poly.pdbx_strand_id
1 'polypeptide(L)'
;MGSWPDSLPPSPACPQGEGPKATASDHVSPQRIVEVVAGIIRDAGGRVLLTRRTEGRDLAGLWEFPGGKREPGESPEAALMRELHEELGIEVEIGAALITVPQAYPDKRLQLDVRVIEHWRGAVRGREGQALAWVPPHLLASYAMPPADRPVVAALRQPDRYLVTPEPGDDEAGWLASLQRALAAGIRRVQLRAPTADPARWPALAARAVASCRAAGAEVLVNADVELARRLAVGVHLRAAQLVQLQQRPLPADVPVAASCHDIDEVRAAQALGCDFAVVGSVKPTPSHPGTSALGWSGFSALREVVSLPLYAIGGLGSEDIAQARRHGAQGIAAIRALWPSV
;
A
#
# COMPACT_ATOMS: atom_id res chain seq x y z
N MET A 1 -69.35 46.52 24.90
CA MET A 1 -68.38 47.61 25.10
C MET A 1 -67.60 47.24 26.35
N GLY A 2 -66.36 46.80 26.19
CA GLY A 2 -65.51 46.45 27.30
C GLY A 2 -64.04 46.56 26.77
N SER A 3 -63.43 47.65 27.19
CA SER A 3 -62.07 48.05 26.87
C SER A 3 -61.03 47.11 27.47
N TRP A 4 -60.05 46.72 26.66
CA TRP A 4 -58.87 46.05 27.10
C TRP A 4 -57.84 47.03 27.67
N PRO A 5 -57.14 46.72 28.78
CA PRO A 5 -56.01 47.54 29.24
C PRO A 5 -54.70 47.15 28.50
N ASP A 6 -54.08 48.17 27.93
CA ASP A 6 -52.68 48.18 27.53
C ASP A 6 -51.78 48.14 28.78
N SER A 7 -50.87 47.18 28.82
CA SER A 7 -49.46 47.31 29.26
C SER A 7 -48.83 45.95 29.50
N LEU A 8 -47.93 45.60 28.58
CA LEU A 8 -46.96 44.48 28.71
C LEU A 8 -45.83 44.97 29.62
N PRO A 9 -45.30 44.13 30.51
CA PRO A 9 -44.07 44.45 31.24
C PRO A 9 -42.82 44.29 30.36
N PRO A 10 -41.72 45.01 30.66
CA PRO A 10 -40.49 44.96 29.89
C PRO A 10 -39.81 43.61 30.00
N SER A 11 -39.31 43.09 28.86
CA SER A 11 -38.46 41.90 28.75
C SER A 11 -37.19 42.04 29.59
N PRO A 12 -36.75 40.97 30.25
CA PRO A 12 -35.45 40.98 30.92
C PRO A 12 -34.31 40.98 29.90
N ALA A 13 -33.26 41.77 30.20
CA ALA A 13 -32.04 41.90 29.39
C ALA A 13 -31.33 40.55 29.23
N CYS A 14 -30.94 40.21 27.99
CA CYS A 14 -30.05 39.11 27.69
C CYS A 14 -28.70 39.32 28.39
N PRO A 15 -28.14 38.32 29.05
CA PRO A 15 -26.76 38.34 29.49
C PRO A 15 -25.85 38.23 28.25
N GLN A 16 -24.85 39.13 28.15
CA GLN A 16 -23.81 39.09 27.15
C GLN A 16 -23.04 37.77 27.31
N GLY A 17 -23.22 36.85 26.32
CA GLY A 17 -22.49 35.60 26.26
C GLY A 17 -21.01 35.87 26.00
N GLU A 18 -20.19 35.36 26.87
CA GLU A 18 -18.75 35.21 26.62
C GLU A 18 -18.56 34.46 25.30
N GLY A 19 -17.74 35.02 24.41
CA GLY A 19 -17.36 34.40 23.15
C GLY A 19 -16.71 33.00 23.36
N PRO A 20 -16.79 32.10 22.37
CA PRO A 20 -16.22 30.75 22.51
C PRO A 20 -14.74 30.89 22.83
N LYS A 21 -14.33 30.41 24.00
CA LYS A 21 -12.92 30.20 24.34
C LYS A 21 -12.33 29.30 23.24
N ALA A 22 -11.26 29.77 22.59
CA ALA A 22 -10.46 28.99 21.68
C ALA A 22 -10.13 27.64 22.34
N THR A 23 -10.65 26.58 21.77
CA THR A 23 -10.30 25.21 22.17
C THR A 23 -8.81 25.04 22.01
N ALA A 24 -8.18 24.61 23.08
CA ALA A 24 -6.76 24.28 23.13
C ALA A 24 -6.39 23.45 21.90
N SER A 25 -5.34 23.90 21.20
CA SER A 25 -4.65 23.09 20.22
C SER A 25 -4.26 21.77 20.89
N ASP A 26 -4.79 20.66 20.39
CA ASP A 26 -4.36 19.33 20.76
C ASP A 26 -2.85 19.23 20.46
N HIS A 27 -2.04 19.49 21.47
CA HIS A 27 -0.65 19.08 21.48
C HIS A 27 -0.63 17.55 21.53
N VAL A 28 -0.70 16.91 20.37
CA VAL A 28 -0.40 15.50 20.23
C VAL A 28 1.08 15.36 20.62
N SER A 29 1.31 14.87 21.82
CA SER A 29 2.66 14.51 22.29
C SER A 29 3.28 13.59 21.24
N PRO A 30 4.57 13.73 20.89
CA PRO A 30 5.21 12.88 19.90
C PRO A 30 5.07 11.42 20.33
N GLN A 31 4.28 10.65 19.59
CA GLN A 31 4.08 9.24 19.89
C GLN A 31 5.43 8.52 19.80
N ARG A 32 5.72 7.67 20.81
CA ARG A 32 6.94 6.87 20.85
C ARG A 32 7.05 6.00 19.60
N ILE A 33 8.18 6.11 18.89
CA ILE A 33 8.51 5.20 17.78
C ILE A 33 9.07 3.91 18.39
N VAL A 34 8.46 2.79 18.01
CA VAL A 34 8.93 1.45 18.36
C VAL A 34 9.54 0.83 17.10
N GLU A 35 10.85 0.59 17.14
CA GLU A 35 11.56 -0.07 16.06
C GLU A 35 11.48 -1.59 16.26
N VAL A 36 11.06 -2.29 15.22
CA VAL A 36 10.86 -3.75 15.20
C VAL A 36 11.56 -4.31 13.97
N VAL A 37 12.18 -5.46 14.09
CA VAL A 37 12.82 -6.20 13.01
C VAL A 37 12.09 -7.51 12.79
N ALA A 38 11.99 -7.97 11.52
CA ALA A 38 11.44 -9.27 11.20
C ALA A 38 12.19 -9.96 10.07
N GLY A 39 12.23 -11.29 10.10
CA GLY A 39 12.95 -12.12 9.15
C GLY A 39 12.04 -12.91 8.22
N ILE A 40 12.33 -12.87 6.92
CA ILE A 40 11.71 -13.76 5.94
C ILE A 40 12.56 -15.02 5.82
N ILE A 41 12.18 -16.04 6.57
CA ILE A 41 12.85 -17.33 6.58
C ILE A 41 12.14 -18.25 5.61
N ARG A 42 12.90 -18.88 4.67
CA ARG A 42 12.36 -19.84 3.73
C ARG A 42 12.96 -21.22 3.95
N ASP A 43 12.12 -22.25 3.82
CA ASP A 43 12.59 -23.61 3.76
C ASP A 43 13.04 -23.99 2.32
N ALA A 44 13.56 -25.21 2.16
CA ALA A 44 14.00 -25.72 0.86
C ALA A 44 12.87 -25.80 -0.19
N GLY A 45 11.62 -25.86 0.23
CA GLY A 45 10.43 -25.81 -0.64
C GLY A 45 9.94 -24.39 -0.93
N GLY A 46 10.64 -23.35 -0.46
CA GLY A 46 10.26 -21.95 -0.64
C GLY A 46 9.10 -21.49 0.22
N ARG A 47 8.64 -22.29 1.19
CA ARG A 47 7.61 -21.89 2.16
C ARG A 47 8.22 -20.91 3.16
N VAL A 48 7.42 -19.94 3.58
CA VAL A 48 7.82 -18.90 4.52
C VAL A 48 7.38 -19.29 5.93
N LEU A 49 8.28 -19.08 6.90
CA LEU A 49 7.98 -19.31 8.31
C LEU A 49 7.14 -18.17 8.88
N LEU A 50 6.04 -18.51 9.54
CA LEU A 50 5.26 -17.62 10.38
C LEU A 50 5.26 -18.13 11.82
N THR A 51 5.18 -17.21 12.78
CA THR A 51 4.98 -17.47 14.21
C THR A 51 3.63 -16.92 14.64
N ARG A 52 2.99 -17.57 15.62
CA ARG A 52 1.71 -17.11 16.15
C ARG A 52 1.92 -16.42 17.49
N ARG A 53 1.45 -15.18 17.60
CA ARG A 53 1.56 -14.38 18.83
C ARG A 53 0.87 -15.07 20.00
N THR A 54 1.60 -15.23 21.10
CA THR A 54 1.13 -15.88 22.30
C THR A 54 0.13 -15.04 23.08
N GLU A 55 -0.63 -15.65 23.96
CA GLU A 55 -1.52 -14.95 24.89
C GLU A 55 -0.72 -13.98 25.77
N GLY A 56 -1.34 -12.84 26.11
CA GLY A 56 -0.72 -11.76 26.90
C GLY A 56 0.13 -10.76 26.09
N ARG A 57 0.35 -10.99 24.79
CA ARG A 57 0.96 -10.01 23.88
C ARG A 57 -0.13 -9.22 23.15
N ASP A 58 0.18 -7.98 22.74
CA ASP A 58 -0.68 -7.19 21.83
C ASP A 58 -1.00 -8.02 20.58
N LEU A 59 -2.26 -7.99 20.12
CA LEU A 59 -2.72 -8.72 18.94
C LEU A 59 -2.51 -10.23 19.05
N ALA A 60 -2.70 -10.82 20.23
CA ALA A 60 -2.59 -12.25 20.50
C ALA A 60 -3.41 -13.09 19.50
N GLY A 61 -2.87 -14.23 19.09
CA GLY A 61 -3.50 -15.15 18.14
C GLY A 61 -3.29 -14.82 16.67
N LEU A 62 -2.79 -13.63 16.32
CA LEU A 62 -2.40 -13.30 14.94
C LEU A 62 -1.06 -13.95 14.57
N TRP A 63 -0.89 -14.16 13.28
CA TRP A 63 0.35 -14.68 12.71
C TRP A 63 1.24 -13.53 12.24
N GLU A 64 2.53 -13.64 12.44
CA GLU A 64 3.52 -12.62 12.11
C GLU A 64 4.79 -13.27 11.56
N PHE A 65 5.62 -12.45 10.90
CA PHE A 65 6.99 -12.87 10.59
C PHE A 65 7.83 -12.85 11.86
N PRO A 66 8.69 -13.89 12.12
CA PRO A 66 9.48 -13.96 13.34
C PRO A 66 10.45 -12.80 13.46
N GLY A 67 10.62 -12.32 14.69
CA GLY A 67 11.43 -11.18 15.02
C GLY A 67 10.90 -10.43 16.24
N GLY A 68 11.50 -9.28 16.55
CA GLY A 68 11.14 -8.56 17.76
C GLY A 68 11.61 -7.12 17.80
N LYS A 69 11.65 -6.54 18.99
CA LYS A 69 12.01 -5.13 19.19
C LYS A 69 13.53 -4.95 19.11
N ARG A 70 13.93 -3.91 18.41
CA ARG A 70 15.31 -3.46 18.40
C ARG A 70 15.63 -2.78 19.73
N GLU A 71 16.74 -3.15 20.34
CA GLU A 71 17.26 -2.51 21.54
C GLU A 71 18.05 -1.23 21.21
N PRO A 72 18.17 -0.29 22.17
CA PRO A 72 18.97 0.92 21.96
C PRO A 72 20.42 0.61 21.60
N GLY A 73 20.89 1.15 20.48
CA GLY A 73 22.27 0.97 20.01
C GLY A 73 22.52 -0.27 19.14
N GLU A 74 21.56 -1.17 19.00
CA GLU A 74 21.68 -2.29 18.06
C GLU A 74 21.50 -1.82 16.61
N SER A 75 22.20 -2.48 15.68
CA SER A 75 21.81 -2.42 14.27
C SER A 75 20.58 -3.29 14.01
N PRO A 76 19.79 -3.06 12.94
CA PRO A 76 18.67 -3.92 12.58
C PRO A 76 19.09 -5.38 12.39
N GLU A 77 20.28 -5.62 11.83
CA GLU A 77 20.82 -6.95 11.60
C GLU A 77 21.14 -7.66 12.93
N ALA A 78 21.79 -6.96 13.86
CA ALA A 78 22.15 -7.52 15.17
C ALA A 78 20.89 -7.87 15.98
N ALA A 79 19.91 -6.98 16.00
CA ALA A 79 18.63 -7.20 16.64
C ALA A 79 17.91 -8.44 16.06
N LEU A 80 17.87 -8.56 14.71
CA LEU A 80 17.21 -9.68 14.06
C LEU A 80 17.93 -11.01 14.34
N MET A 81 19.27 -11.03 14.34
CA MET A 81 20.04 -12.23 14.71
C MET A 81 19.73 -12.66 16.15
N ARG A 82 19.73 -11.72 17.11
CA ARG A 82 19.41 -11.98 18.51
C ARG A 82 18.00 -12.53 18.67
N GLU A 83 16.99 -11.85 18.13
CA GLU A 83 15.58 -12.26 18.24
C GLU A 83 15.32 -13.65 17.64
N LEU A 84 15.85 -13.93 16.45
CA LEU A 84 15.69 -15.24 15.83
C LEU A 84 16.42 -16.37 16.57
N HIS A 85 17.53 -16.04 17.24
CA HIS A 85 18.20 -16.99 18.12
C HIS A 85 17.39 -17.24 19.40
N GLU A 86 16.85 -16.21 20.03
CA GLU A 86 16.04 -16.31 21.25
C GLU A 86 14.73 -17.04 21.00
N GLU A 87 13.96 -16.61 19.98
CA GLU A 87 12.63 -17.14 19.70
C GLU A 87 12.62 -18.52 19.04
N LEU A 88 13.56 -18.79 18.13
CA LEU A 88 13.55 -19.96 17.26
C LEU A 88 14.73 -20.91 17.46
N GLY A 89 15.80 -20.46 18.12
CA GLY A 89 17.01 -21.23 18.35
C GLY A 89 17.85 -21.48 17.12
N ILE A 90 17.81 -20.57 16.16
CA ILE A 90 18.58 -20.66 14.92
C ILE A 90 19.65 -19.57 14.84
N GLU A 91 20.73 -19.87 14.12
CA GLU A 91 21.73 -18.91 13.69
C GLU A 91 21.43 -18.53 12.24
N VAL A 92 21.49 -17.24 11.93
CA VAL A 92 21.06 -16.73 10.63
C VAL A 92 22.12 -15.86 9.96
N GLU A 93 22.14 -15.88 8.64
CA GLU A 93 22.84 -14.94 7.79
C GLU A 93 21.80 -13.97 7.20
N ILE A 94 21.96 -12.68 7.53
CA ILE A 94 21.02 -11.63 7.13
C ILE A 94 21.33 -11.20 5.70
N GLY A 95 20.33 -11.29 4.83
CA GLY A 95 20.42 -10.83 3.45
C GLY A 95 19.84 -9.42 3.25
N ALA A 96 19.34 -9.17 2.06
CA ALA A 96 18.85 -7.86 1.64
C ALA A 96 17.62 -7.39 2.45
N ALA A 97 17.53 -6.09 2.68
CA ALA A 97 16.30 -5.48 3.17
C ALA A 97 15.17 -5.66 2.15
N LEU A 98 14.03 -6.19 2.60
CA LEU A 98 12.85 -6.38 1.76
C LEU A 98 12.00 -5.10 1.71
N ILE A 99 11.59 -4.60 2.86
CA ILE A 99 10.72 -3.44 3.00
C ILE A 99 10.81 -2.89 4.44
N THR A 100 10.70 -1.58 4.60
CA THR A 100 10.50 -0.95 5.92
C THR A 100 9.08 -0.40 5.98
N VAL A 101 8.26 -0.87 6.93
CA VAL A 101 6.84 -0.49 7.03
C VAL A 101 6.64 0.43 8.23
N PRO A 102 6.45 1.75 8.02
CA PRO A 102 5.93 2.63 9.07
C PRO A 102 4.43 2.36 9.25
N GLN A 103 3.99 2.19 10.50
CA GLN A 103 2.59 1.94 10.85
C GLN A 103 2.20 2.68 12.12
N ALA A 104 1.14 3.50 12.05
CA ALA A 104 0.54 4.14 13.21
C ALA A 104 -0.44 3.19 13.91
N TYR A 105 -0.36 3.17 15.25
CA TYR A 105 -1.33 2.55 16.16
C TYR A 105 -1.88 3.64 17.09
N PRO A 106 -2.99 3.42 17.79
CA PRO A 106 -3.56 4.43 18.69
C PRO A 106 -2.60 4.95 19.76
N ASP A 107 -1.72 4.07 20.26
CA ASP A 107 -0.81 4.32 21.39
C ASP A 107 0.66 4.52 21.00
N LYS A 108 1.04 4.16 19.76
CA LYS A 108 2.43 4.16 19.30
C LYS A 108 2.55 4.27 17.78
N ARG A 109 3.73 4.65 17.33
CA ARG A 109 4.15 4.48 15.92
C ARG A 109 5.15 3.32 15.85
N LEU A 110 4.96 2.41 14.92
CA LEU A 110 5.84 1.27 14.72
C LEU A 110 6.62 1.46 13.41
N GLN A 111 7.89 1.11 13.41
CA GLN A 111 8.70 0.98 12.21
C GLN A 111 9.20 -0.46 12.13
N LEU A 112 8.65 -1.23 11.18
CA LEU A 112 9.00 -2.62 10.96
C LEU A 112 10.03 -2.73 9.83
N ASP A 113 11.29 -3.07 10.15
CA ASP A 113 12.37 -3.36 9.21
C ASP A 113 12.35 -4.87 8.90
N VAL A 114 12.07 -5.23 7.65
CA VAL A 114 11.95 -6.63 7.24
C VAL A 114 13.07 -7.02 6.30
N ARG A 115 13.75 -8.12 6.64
CA ARG A 115 14.91 -8.61 5.89
C ARG A 115 14.75 -10.05 5.45
N VAL A 116 15.33 -10.39 4.33
CA VAL A 116 15.41 -11.77 3.86
C VAL A 116 16.53 -12.48 4.64
N ILE A 117 16.28 -13.69 5.08
CA ILE A 117 17.29 -14.58 5.66
C ILE A 117 17.86 -15.42 4.52
N GLU A 118 19.15 -15.27 4.21
CA GLU A 118 19.82 -16.00 3.12
C GLU A 118 20.09 -17.43 3.52
N HIS A 119 20.67 -17.62 4.70
CA HIS A 119 20.98 -18.92 5.27
C HIS A 119 20.63 -18.97 6.75
N TRP A 120 20.28 -20.15 7.21
CA TRP A 120 20.09 -20.43 8.62
C TRP A 120 20.53 -21.84 9.00
N ARG A 121 20.94 -22.01 10.25
CA ARG A 121 21.40 -23.26 10.84
C ARG A 121 20.66 -23.53 12.13
N GLY A 122 20.48 -24.81 12.47
CA GLY A 122 19.78 -25.24 13.65
C GLY A 122 18.41 -25.84 13.36
N ALA A 123 17.70 -26.26 14.39
CA ALA A 123 16.34 -26.79 14.29
C ALA A 123 15.35 -25.69 14.73
N VAL A 124 14.53 -25.21 13.79
CA VAL A 124 13.50 -24.20 14.08
C VAL A 124 12.52 -24.75 15.10
N ARG A 125 12.42 -24.09 16.26
CA ARG A 125 11.52 -24.46 17.37
C ARG A 125 11.00 -23.20 18.04
N GLY A 126 9.70 -23.17 18.36
CA GLY A 126 9.12 -22.08 19.15
C GLY A 126 9.58 -22.17 20.60
N ARG A 127 10.59 -21.40 21.00
CA ARG A 127 11.17 -21.43 22.35
C ARG A 127 10.33 -20.68 23.38
N GLU A 128 9.40 -19.85 22.95
CA GLU A 128 8.47 -19.09 23.80
C GLU A 128 7.05 -19.70 23.82
N GLY A 129 6.90 -20.94 23.35
CA GLY A 129 5.60 -21.63 23.27
C GLY A 129 4.73 -21.19 22.10
N GLN A 130 5.24 -20.34 21.19
CA GLN A 130 4.55 -19.91 20.00
C GLN A 130 4.39 -21.04 18.98
N ALA A 131 3.22 -21.13 18.34
CA ALA A 131 3.00 -22.03 17.22
C ALA A 131 3.75 -21.54 15.98
N LEU A 132 4.26 -22.48 15.19
CA LEU A 132 5.00 -22.24 13.97
C LEU A 132 4.25 -22.79 12.75
N ALA A 133 4.29 -22.11 11.63
CA ALA A 133 3.73 -22.58 10.37
C ALA A 133 4.66 -22.27 9.19
N TRP A 134 4.93 -23.29 8.36
CA TRP A 134 5.59 -23.11 7.07
C TRP A 134 4.54 -22.94 5.98
N VAL A 135 4.43 -21.74 5.44
CA VAL A 135 3.32 -21.30 4.58
C VAL A 135 3.80 -21.04 3.15
N PRO A 136 3.19 -21.70 2.15
CA PRO A 136 3.47 -21.34 0.75
C PRO A 136 3.17 -19.86 0.50
N PRO A 137 4.00 -19.13 -0.27
CA PRO A 137 3.82 -17.67 -0.47
C PRO A 137 2.42 -17.26 -0.97
N HIS A 138 1.77 -18.09 -1.79
CA HIS A 138 0.44 -17.79 -2.30
C HIS A 138 -0.68 -17.89 -1.24
N LEU A 139 -0.43 -18.54 -0.10
CA LEU A 139 -1.38 -18.66 1.01
C LEU A 139 -1.15 -17.66 2.14
N LEU A 140 -0.06 -16.86 2.11
CA LEU A 140 0.25 -15.91 3.18
C LEU A 140 -0.90 -14.91 3.45
N ALA A 141 -1.60 -14.47 2.41
CA ALA A 141 -2.70 -13.52 2.54
C ALA A 141 -3.95 -14.08 3.25
N SER A 142 -4.07 -15.41 3.40
CA SER A 142 -5.17 -16.04 4.13
C SER A 142 -4.96 -16.09 5.64
N TYR A 143 -3.76 -15.76 6.12
CA TYR A 143 -3.44 -15.72 7.53
C TYR A 143 -3.86 -14.37 8.14
N ALA A 144 -4.50 -14.40 9.30
CA ALA A 144 -4.82 -13.21 10.06
C ALA A 144 -3.53 -12.62 10.63
N MET A 145 -3.14 -11.43 10.18
CA MET A 145 -1.87 -10.77 10.51
C MET A 145 -2.08 -9.36 11.06
N PRO A 146 -1.14 -8.84 11.87
CA PRO A 146 -1.10 -7.43 12.24
C PRO A 146 -1.10 -6.52 11.00
N PRO A 147 -1.60 -5.27 11.12
CA PRO A 147 -1.61 -4.31 10.02
C PRO A 147 -0.26 -4.09 9.34
N ALA A 148 0.84 -4.08 10.11
CA ALA A 148 2.19 -3.85 9.60
C ALA A 148 2.73 -5.01 8.75
N ASP A 149 2.23 -6.24 8.93
CA ASP A 149 2.68 -7.42 8.17
C ASP A 149 2.02 -7.54 6.79
N ARG A 150 0.85 -6.93 6.57
CA ARG A 150 0.14 -7.00 5.29
C ARG A 150 0.95 -6.45 4.10
N PRO A 151 1.62 -5.27 4.19
CA PRO A 151 2.52 -4.80 3.15
C PRO A 151 3.71 -5.72 2.90
N VAL A 152 4.18 -6.43 3.94
CA VAL A 152 5.25 -7.42 3.80
C VAL A 152 4.80 -8.61 2.93
N VAL A 153 3.59 -9.13 3.19
CA VAL A 153 2.98 -10.18 2.34
C VAL A 153 2.88 -9.70 0.90
N ALA A 154 2.47 -8.46 0.68
CA ALA A 154 2.41 -7.87 -0.66
C ALA A 154 3.80 -7.78 -1.30
N ALA A 155 4.83 -7.34 -0.56
CA ALA A 155 6.20 -7.25 -1.04
C ALA A 155 6.80 -8.61 -1.45
N LEU A 156 6.32 -9.70 -0.83
CA LEU A 156 6.72 -11.07 -1.17
C LEU A 156 6.02 -11.66 -2.40
N ARG A 157 4.84 -11.14 -2.76
CA ARG A 157 3.93 -11.80 -3.72
C ARG A 157 3.60 -10.95 -4.93
N GLN A 158 3.58 -9.65 -4.80
CA GLN A 158 3.13 -8.74 -5.86
C GLN A 158 4.31 -8.12 -6.60
N PRO A 159 4.15 -7.76 -7.87
CA PRO A 159 5.18 -7.08 -8.63
C PRO A 159 5.62 -5.78 -7.95
N ASP A 160 6.89 -5.42 -8.10
CA ASP A 160 7.46 -4.16 -7.64
C ASP A 160 7.38 -3.02 -8.68
N ARG A 161 6.97 -3.36 -9.90
CA ARG A 161 6.79 -2.42 -11.01
C ARG A 161 5.37 -2.46 -11.54
N TYR A 162 4.72 -1.30 -11.54
CA TYR A 162 3.40 -1.10 -12.09
C TYR A 162 3.47 -0.15 -13.27
N LEU A 163 3.44 -0.70 -14.47
CA LEU A 163 3.44 0.09 -15.70
C LEU A 163 2.08 0.77 -15.90
N VAL A 164 2.09 2.09 -16.03
CA VAL A 164 0.96 2.87 -16.53
C VAL A 164 1.22 3.17 -17.99
N THR A 165 0.34 2.72 -18.91
CA THR A 165 0.57 2.97 -20.33
C THR A 165 0.44 4.44 -20.69
N PRO A 166 1.27 4.96 -21.61
CA PRO A 166 1.00 6.27 -22.23
C PRO A 166 -0.21 6.18 -23.15
N GLU A 167 -0.69 7.35 -23.61
CA GLU A 167 -1.71 7.44 -24.65
C GLU A 167 -1.27 6.71 -25.93
N PRO A 168 -2.14 5.93 -26.57
CA PRO A 168 -1.77 5.13 -27.74
C PRO A 168 -1.45 5.96 -28.99
N GLY A 169 -1.98 7.17 -29.13
CA GLY A 169 -1.83 7.98 -30.35
C GLY A 169 -2.46 7.30 -31.56
N ASP A 170 -1.96 7.65 -32.76
CA ASP A 170 -2.44 7.07 -34.03
C ASP A 170 -1.75 5.76 -34.39
N ASP A 171 -0.53 5.50 -33.89
CA ASP A 171 0.23 4.27 -34.11
C ASP A 171 -0.11 3.18 -33.09
N GLU A 172 -1.26 2.57 -33.21
CA GLU A 172 -1.69 1.46 -32.34
C GLU A 172 -0.74 0.26 -32.43
N ALA A 173 -0.17 0.00 -33.61
CA ALA A 173 0.72 -1.15 -33.81
C ALA A 173 2.05 -0.96 -33.05
N GLY A 174 2.67 0.22 -33.17
CA GLY A 174 3.88 0.57 -32.42
C GLY A 174 3.64 0.63 -30.92
N TRP A 175 2.47 1.13 -30.48
CA TRP A 175 2.08 1.14 -29.08
C TRP A 175 1.96 -0.30 -28.51
N LEU A 176 1.30 -1.22 -29.22
CA LEU A 176 1.22 -2.63 -28.82
C LEU A 176 2.57 -3.31 -28.84
N ALA A 177 3.43 -3.04 -29.82
CA ALA A 177 4.80 -3.56 -29.86
C ALA A 177 5.62 -3.08 -28.64
N SER A 178 5.44 -1.82 -28.22
CA SER A 178 6.10 -1.29 -27.01
C SER A 178 5.58 -1.96 -25.74
N LEU A 179 4.28 -2.21 -25.63
CA LEU A 179 3.70 -2.98 -24.52
C LEU A 179 4.31 -4.40 -24.48
N GLN A 180 4.42 -5.08 -25.62
CA GLN A 180 5.01 -6.41 -25.67
C GLN A 180 6.50 -6.40 -25.25
N ARG A 181 7.28 -5.37 -25.63
CA ARG A 181 8.67 -5.20 -25.15
C ARG A 181 8.72 -4.99 -23.63
N ALA A 182 7.82 -4.18 -23.06
CA ALA A 182 7.75 -4.00 -21.61
C ALA A 182 7.45 -5.33 -20.88
N LEU A 183 6.51 -6.11 -21.41
CA LEU A 183 6.18 -7.44 -20.89
C LEU A 183 7.37 -8.42 -21.00
N ALA A 184 8.08 -8.42 -22.12
CA ALA A 184 9.31 -9.20 -22.30
C ALA A 184 10.44 -8.77 -21.34
N ALA A 185 10.51 -7.48 -20.98
CA ALA A 185 11.41 -6.94 -19.96
C ALA A 185 10.97 -7.24 -18.51
N GLY A 186 9.94 -8.06 -18.33
CA GLY A 186 9.53 -8.57 -17.03
C GLY A 186 8.47 -7.71 -16.30
N ILE A 187 7.78 -6.79 -16.96
CA ILE A 187 6.59 -6.14 -16.39
C ILE A 187 5.50 -7.21 -16.20
N ARG A 188 4.91 -7.23 -15.00
CA ARG A 188 3.85 -8.19 -14.61
C ARG A 188 2.58 -7.54 -14.07
N ARG A 189 2.52 -6.20 -14.04
CA ARG A 189 1.29 -5.44 -13.72
C ARG A 189 1.22 -4.21 -14.61
N VAL A 190 0.06 -4.02 -15.27
CA VAL A 190 -0.16 -2.98 -16.28
C VAL A 190 -1.48 -2.27 -16.03
N GLN A 191 -1.46 -0.94 -16.00
CA GLN A 191 -2.65 -0.10 -16.11
C GLN A 191 -2.80 0.34 -17.56
N LEU A 192 -3.89 -0.03 -18.20
CA LEU A 192 -4.30 0.49 -19.49
C LEU A 192 -4.96 1.85 -19.30
N ARG A 193 -4.27 2.92 -19.68
CA ARG A 193 -4.70 4.29 -19.49
C ARG A 193 -4.70 5.04 -20.81
N ALA A 194 -5.88 5.54 -21.20
CA ALA A 194 -6.08 6.31 -22.42
C ALA A 194 -7.24 7.32 -22.23
N PRO A 195 -7.05 8.38 -21.40
CA PRO A 195 -8.13 9.30 -21.04
C PRO A 195 -8.65 10.14 -22.22
N THR A 196 -7.88 10.29 -23.28
CA THR A 196 -8.23 11.09 -24.47
C THR A 196 -8.45 10.25 -25.73
N ALA A 197 -8.35 8.92 -25.62
CA ALA A 197 -8.57 8.03 -26.77
C ALA A 197 -10.03 8.04 -27.25
N ASP A 198 -10.21 7.84 -28.54
CA ASP A 198 -11.53 7.70 -29.16
C ASP A 198 -12.32 6.56 -28.48
N PRO A 199 -13.49 6.84 -27.88
CA PRO A 199 -14.32 5.85 -27.23
C PRO A 199 -14.77 4.70 -28.15
N ALA A 200 -14.82 4.90 -29.46
CA ALA A 200 -15.17 3.86 -30.43
C ALA A 200 -14.02 2.90 -30.70
N ARG A 201 -12.77 3.37 -30.67
CA ARG A 201 -11.56 2.59 -30.99
C ARG A 201 -10.94 1.94 -29.73
N TRP A 202 -10.97 2.66 -28.60
CA TRP A 202 -10.28 2.25 -27.38
C TRP A 202 -10.64 0.85 -26.88
N PRO A 203 -11.92 0.40 -26.84
CA PRO A 203 -12.26 -0.93 -26.34
C PRO A 203 -11.61 -2.08 -27.14
N ALA A 204 -11.49 -1.92 -28.46
CA ALA A 204 -10.85 -2.92 -29.32
C ALA A 204 -9.32 -2.97 -29.08
N LEU A 205 -8.66 -1.83 -28.98
CA LEU A 205 -7.24 -1.75 -28.66
C LEU A 205 -6.95 -2.28 -27.26
N ALA A 206 -7.76 -1.93 -26.27
CA ALA A 206 -7.65 -2.44 -24.91
C ALA A 206 -7.76 -3.98 -24.85
N ALA A 207 -8.70 -4.56 -25.62
CA ALA A 207 -8.84 -6.01 -25.70
C ALA A 207 -7.58 -6.71 -26.27
N ARG A 208 -6.94 -6.12 -27.29
CA ARG A 208 -5.66 -6.62 -27.86
C ARG A 208 -4.52 -6.51 -26.83
N ALA A 209 -4.46 -5.40 -26.09
CA ALA A 209 -3.49 -5.19 -25.02
C ALA A 209 -3.68 -6.20 -23.87
N VAL A 210 -4.92 -6.44 -23.45
CA VAL A 210 -5.26 -7.47 -22.46
C VAL A 210 -4.81 -8.87 -22.92
N ALA A 211 -5.03 -9.22 -24.17
CA ALA A 211 -4.58 -10.50 -24.73
C ALA A 211 -3.03 -10.64 -24.64
N SER A 212 -2.29 -9.59 -25.00
CA SER A 212 -0.82 -9.57 -24.88
C SER A 212 -0.35 -9.72 -23.42
N CYS A 213 -1.00 -9.02 -22.49
CA CYS A 213 -0.67 -9.10 -21.06
C CYS A 213 -0.96 -10.51 -20.51
N ARG A 214 -2.10 -11.08 -20.83
CA ARG A 214 -2.47 -12.45 -20.41
C ARG A 214 -1.48 -13.49 -20.92
N ALA A 215 -1.08 -13.40 -22.18
CA ALA A 215 -0.06 -14.29 -22.76
C ALA A 215 1.27 -14.21 -22.02
N ALA A 216 1.61 -13.04 -21.45
CA ALA A 216 2.82 -12.83 -20.66
C ALA A 216 2.64 -13.11 -19.15
N GLY A 217 1.46 -13.57 -18.71
CA GLY A 217 1.14 -13.76 -17.28
C GLY A 217 1.12 -12.46 -16.47
N ALA A 218 0.82 -11.32 -17.11
CA ALA A 218 0.74 -10.03 -16.45
C ALA A 218 -0.71 -9.69 -16.07
N GLU A 219 -0.87 -9.13 -14.86
CA GLU A 219 -2.12 -8.59 -14.36
C GLU A 219 -2.45 -7.27 -15.05
N VAL A 220 -3.72 -7.07 -15.39
CA VAL A 220 -4.18 -5.88 -16.11
C VAL A 220 -5.28 -5.18 -15.34
N LEU A 221 -5.19 -3.85 -15.26
CA LEU A 221 -6.25 -2.98 -14.77
C LEU A 221 -6.56 -1.92 -15.82
N VAL A 222 -7.86 -1.66 -16.04
CA VAL A 222 -8.32 -0.55 -16.90
C VAL A 222 -8.48 0.70 -16.04
N ASN A 223 -8.02 1.85 -16.55
CA ASN A 223 -8.14 3.12 -15.83
C ASN A 223 -9.58 3.62 -15.84
N ALA A 224 -10.16 3.82 -14.68
CA ALA A 224 -11.44 4.47 -14.38
C ALA A 224 -12.72 3.82 -14.95
N ASP A 225 -12.63 3.03 -16.00
CA ASP A 225 -13.80 2.46 -16.70
C ASP A 225 -14.15 1.07 -16.13
N VAL A 226 -15.05 1.05 -15.15
CA VAL A 226 -15.53 -0.19 -14.50
C VAL A 226 -16.24 -1.11 -15.47
N GLU A 227 -17.01 -0.57 -16.42
CA GLU A 227 -17.77 -1.37 -17.38
C GLU A 227 -16.86 -2.03 -18.42
N LEU A 228 -15.83 -1.31 -18.89
CA LEU A 228 -14.81 -1.90 -19.76
C LEU A 228 -14.02 -2.99 -19.02
N ALA A 229 -13.66 -2.76 -17.75
CA ALA A 229 -12.99 -3.75 -16.92
C ALA A 229 -13.81 -5.02 -16.79
N ARG A 230 -15.12 -4.92 -16.53
CA ARG A 230 -16.07 -6.06 -16.49
C ARG A 230 -16.13 -6.80 -17.83
N ARG A 231 -16.31 -6.09 -18.93
CA ARG A 231 -16.37 -6.69 -20.28
C ARG A 231 -15.11 -7.44 -20.66
N LEU A 232 -13.96 -6.92 -20.27
CA LEU A 232 -12.65 -7.55 -20.54
C LEU A 232 -12.24 -8.57 -19.47
N ALA A 233 -13.02 -8.73 -18.40
CA ALA A 233 -12.73 -9.57 -17.25
C ALA A 233 -11.32 -9.30 -16.69
N VAL A 234 -11.01 -8.02 -16.40
CA VAL A 234 -9.74 -7.53 -15.81
C VAL A 234 -10.04 -6.58 -14.66
N GLY A 235 -8.99 -6.16 -13.95
CA GLY A 235 -9.11 -5.22 -12.85
C GLY A 235 -9.45 -3.79 -13.28
N VAL A 236 -9.77 -2.96 -12.30
CA VAL A 236 -9.99 -1.52 -12.49
C VAL A 236 -9.07 -0.71 -11.60
N HIS A 237 -8.51 0.37 -12.15
CA HIS A 237 -7.78 1.38 -11.41
C HIS A 237 -8.64 2.65 -11.31
N LEU A 238 -9.19 2.90 -10.13
CA LEU A 238 -10.08 4.03 -9.86
C LEU A 238 -9.31 5.34 -9.77
N ARG A 239 -9.93 6.45 -10.20
CA ARG A 239 -9.47 7.79 -9.87
C ARG A 239 -9.89 8.13 -8.44
N ALA A 240 -9.17 9.03 -7.78
CA ALA A 240 -9.50 9.51 -6.44
C ALA A 240 -10.98 9.96 -6.31
N ALA A 241 -11.48 10.73 -7.28
CA ALA A 241 -12.88 11.17 -7.28
C ALA A 241 -13.91 10.02 -7.29
N GLN A 242 -13.57 8.84 -7.80
CA GLN A 242 -14.48 7.69 -7.80
C GLN A 242 -14.56 7.01 -6.43
N LEU A 243 -13.55 7.18 -5.56
CA LEU A 243 -13.57 6.65 -4.19
C LEU A 243 -14.71 7.24 -3.35
N VAL A 244 -15.03 8.52 -3.58
CA VAL A 244 -16.11 9.22 -2.85
C VAL A 244 -17.50 8.85 -3.40
N GLN A 245 -17.56 8.44 -4.68
CA GLN A 245 -18.82 8.11 -5.36
C GLN A 245 -19.27 6.66 -5.15
N LEU A 246 -18.29 5.76 -4.94
CA LEU A 246 -18.55 4.33 -4.80
C LEU A 246 -18.81 3.97 -3.34
N GLN A 247 -19.97 3.42 -3.05
CA GLN A 247 -20.34 2.95 -1.71
C GLN A 247 -19.84 1.52 -1.42
N GLN A 248 -19.50 0.76 -2.46
CA GLN A 248 -19.00 -0.60 -2.37
C GLN A 248 -18.02 -0.92 -3.49
N ARG A 249 -17.19 -1.91 -3.26
CA ARG A 249 -16.21 -2.41 -4.24
C ARG A 249 -16.90 -2.74 -5.56
N PRO A 250 -16.41 -2.19 -6.71
CA PRO A 250 -17.12 -2.32 -7.99
C PRO A 250 -16.94 -3.65 -8.69
N LEU A 251 -15.96 -4.47 -8.31
CA LEU A 251 -15.64 -5.77 -8.89
C LEU A 251 -15.60 -6.86 -7.81
N PRO A 252 -15.76 -8.15 -8.18
CA PRO A 252 -15.61 -9.29 -7.27
C PRO A 252 -14.29 -9.30 -6.52
N ALA A 253 -14.23 -10.01 -5.39
CA ALA A 253 -13.06 -9.99 -4.49
C ALA A 253 -11.79 -10.58 -5.12
N ASP A 254 -11.92 -11.46 -6.10
CA ASP A 254 -10.83 -12.11 -6.84
C ASP A 254 -10.34 -11.29 -8.05
N VAL A 255 -11.02 -10.18 -8.39
CA VAL A 255 -10.65 -9.30 -9.48
C VAL A 255 -10.04 -8.01 -8.93
N PRO A 256 -8.82 -7.62 -9.32
CA PRO A 256 -8.10 -6.51 -8.68
C PRO A 256 -8.80 -5.15 -8.86
N VAL A 257 -8.86 -4.41 -7.76
CA VAL A 257 -9.30 -3.02 -7.71
C VAL A 257 -8.19 -2.19 -7.08
N ALA A 258 -7.73 -1.18 -7.77
CA ALA A 258 -6.75 -0.23 -7.27
C ALA A 258 -7.29 1.20 -7.34
N ALA A 259 -6.60 2.15 -6.70
CA ALA A 259 -6.96 3.56 -6.76
C ALA A 259 -5.73 4.46 -6.79
N SER A 260 -5.85 5.63 -7.45
CA SER A 260 -4.93 6.75 -7.28
C SER A 260 -5.33 7.53 -6.03
N CYS A 261 -4.34 7.88 -5.19
CA CYS A 261 -4.54 8.63 -3.95
C CYS A 261 -3.45 9.70 -3.79
N HIS A 262 -3.82 10.84 -3.19
CA HIS A 262 -2.94 12.00 -3.04
C HIS A 262 -2.84 12.48 -1.60
N ASP A 263 -3.78 12.10 -0.73
CA ASP A 263 -3.87 12.51 0.67
C ASP A 263 -4.35 11.36 1.59
N ILE A 264 -4.45 11.68 2.88
CA ILE A 264 -4.85 10.74 3.95
C ILE A 264 -6.28 10.22 3.76
N ASP A 265 -7.20 11.08 3.35
CA ASP A 265 -8.61 10.72 3.24
C ASP A 265 -8.82 9.78 2.06
N GLU A 266 -8.12 10.01 0.94
CA GLU A 266 -8.17 9.16 -0.24
C GLU A 266 -7.56 7.77 0.02
N VAL A 267 -6.41 7.66 0.72
CA VAL A 267 -5.84 6.33 1.04
C VAL A 267 -6.72 5.56 2.03
N ARG A 268 -7.36 6.24 2.99
CA ARG A 268 -8.33 5.62 3.91
C ARG A 268 -9.59 5.17 3.17
N ALA A 269 -10.10 6.00 2.25
CA ALA A 269 -11.25 5.65 1.43
C ALA A 269 -10.96 4.44 0.53
N ALA A 270 -9.77 4.38 -0.09
CA ALA A 270 -9.34 3.23 -0.87
C ALA A 270 -9.28 1.95 -0.03
N GLN A 271 -8.74 2.01 1.19
CA GLN A 271 -8.73 0.87 2.11
C GLN A 271 -10.13 0.47 2.55
N ALA A 272 -10.99 1.43 2.89
CA ALA A 272 -12.38 1.17 3.32
C ALA A 272 -13.23 0.57 2.19
N LEU A 273 -13.03 1.01 0.94
CA LEU A 273 -13.67 0.44 -0.25
C LEU A 273 -13.21 -0.99 -0.55
N GLY A 274 -12.12 -1.45 0.07
CA GLY A 274 -11.54 -2.77 -0.16
C GLY A 274 -10.69 -2.83 -1.43
N CYS A 275 -9.99 -1.76 -1.80
CA CYS A 275 -8.97 -1.80 -2.85
C CYS A 275 -7.85 -2.77 -2.47
N ASP A 276 -7.24 -3.43 -3.45
CA ASP A 276 -6.13 -4.38 -3.24
C ASP A 276 -4.79 -3.66 -3.07
N PHE A 277 -4.68 -2.47 -3.66
CA PHE A 277 -3.54 -1.57 -3.52
C PHE A 277 -3.92 -0.15 -3.97
N ALA A 278 -3.06 0.83 -3.63
CA ALA A 278 -3.20 2.19 -4.13
C ALA A 278 -1.88 2.70 -4.75
N VAL A 279 -2.01 3.71 -5.60
CA VAL A 279 -0.88 4.44 -6.18
C VAL A 279 -0.87 5.84 -5.59
N VAL A 280 0.23 6.23 -4.97
CA VAL A 280 0.37 7.48 -4.20
C VAL A 280 1.47 8.34 -4.79
N GLY A 281 1.18 9.60 -5.05
CA GLY A 281 2.16 10.58 -5.57
C GLY A 281 1.53 11.91 -5.92
N SER A 282 2.33 12.85 -6.51
CA SER A 282 3.69 12.63 -7.05
C SER A 282 4.75 12.69 -5.97
N VAL A 283 5.63 11.70 -5.91
CA VAL A 283 6.73 11.69 -4.92
C VAL A 283 7.85 12.67 -5.32
N LYS A 284 8.26 12.68 -6.59
CA LYS A 284 9.20 13.64 -7.15
C LYS A 284 8.48 14.58 -8.12
N PRO A 285 8.99 15.78 -8.38
CA PRO A 285 8.44 16.65 -9.41
C PRO A 285 8.35 15.93 -10.76
N THR A 286 7.24 16.10 -11.47
CA THR A 286 7.01 15.42 -12.75
C THR A 286 6.36 16.36 -13.77
N PRO A 287 6.76 16.29 -15.05
CA PRO A 287 6.12 17.06 -16.12
C PRO A 287 4.62 16.73 -16.31
N SER A 288 4.15 15.58 -15.82
CA SER A 288 2.73 15.21 -15.92
C SER A 288 1.80 16.05 -15.02
N HIS A 289 2.35 16.72 -14.00
CA HIS A 289 1.63 17.62 -13.09
C HIS A 289 2.48 18.87 -12.80
N PRO A 290 2.67 19.75 -13.80
CA PRO A 290 3.47 20.96 -13.63
C PRO A 290 2.82 21.87 -12.59
N GLY A 291 3.63 22.40 -11.66
CA GLY A 291 3.16 23.33 -10.62
C GLY A 291 2.58 22.69 -9.36
N THR A 292 2.41 21.36 -9.31
CA THR A 292 2.00 20.67 -8.08
C THR A 292 3.24 20.40 -7.21
N SER A 293 3.18 20.78 -5.93
CA SER A 293 4.23 20.44 -4.97
C SER A 293 4.36 18.92 -4.84
N ALA A 294 5.59 18.43 -4.98
CA ALA A 294 5.86 17.00 -4.78
C ALA A 294 5.68 16.62 -3.32
N LEU A 295 5.08 15.45 -3.09
CA LEU A 295 4.83 14.89 -1.77
C LEU A 295 6.15 14.58 -1.02
N GLY A 296 7.19 14.21 -1.75
CA GLY A 296 8.43 13.71 -1.18
C GLY A 296 8.28 12.36 -0.50
N TRP A 297 9.39 11.77 -0.11
CA TRP A 297 9.38 10.48 0.58
C TRP A 297 8.83 10.56 2.01
N SER A 298 9.03 11.69 2.70
CA SER A 298 8.45 11.92 4.04
C SER A 298 6.92 11.98 3.99
N GLY A 299 6.36 12.68 3.03
CA GLY A 299 4.92 12.73 2.82
C GLY A 299 4.35 11.36 2.44
N PHE A 300 5.05 10.61 1.56
CA PHE A 300 4.67 9.24 1.23
C PHE A 300 4.62 8.34 2.48
N SER A 301 5.66 8.39 3.33
CA SER A 301 5.70 7.61 4.58
C SER A 301 4.56 7.98 5.53
N ALA A 302 4.20 9.27 5.62
CA ALA A 302 3.08 9.72 6.45
C ALA A 302 1.73 9.15 5.97
N LEU A 303 1.51 9.07 4.65
CA LEU A 303 0.33 8.42 4.08
C LEU A 303 0.36 6.90 4.30
N ARG A 304 1.56 6.29 4.25
CA ARG A 304 1.72 4.86 4.48
C ARG A 304 1.38 4.44 5.92
N GLU A 305 1.69 5.28 6.91
CA GLU A 305 1.49 4.97 8.33
C GLU A 305 0.02 4.75 8.72
N VAL A 306 -0.91 5.38 8.02
CA VAL A 306 -2.34 5.37 8.40
C VAL A 306 -3.17 4.27 7.78
N VAL A 307 -2.59 3.45 6.89
CA VAL A 307 -3.27 2.33 6.24
C VAL A 307 -2.39 1.07 6.27
N SER A 308 -2.99 -0.10 6.07
CA SER A 308 -2.26 -1.36 5.83
C SER A 308 -2.37 -1.84 4.38
N LEU A 309 -2.98 -1.03 3.52
CA LEU A 309 -3.11 -1.25 2.09
C LEU A 309 -1.72 -1.18 1.43
N PRO A 310 -1.33 -2.11 0.54
CA PRO A 310 -0.10 -1.96 -0.26
C PRO A 310 -0.13 -0.68 -1.10
N LEU A 311 0.96 0.10 -1.06
CA LEU A 311 1.07 1.37 -1.79
C LEU A 311 2.20 1.32 -2.81
N TYR A 312 1.93 1.74 -4.05
CA TYR A 312 2.96 2.04 -5.04
C TYR A 312 3.25 3.53 -5.06
N ALA A 313 4.53 3.88 -5.10
CA ALA A 313 4.95 5.27 -5.27
C ALA A 313 4.95 5.66 -6.75
N ILE A 314 4.44 6.84 -7.11
CA ILE A 314 4.44 7.38 -8.48
C ILE A 314 4.96 8.81 -8.51
N GLY A 315 5.45 9.23 -9.68
CA GLY A 315 5.87 10.61 -9.98
C GLY A 315 7.38 10.75 -10.01
N GLY A 316 7.94 10.86 -11.22
CA GLY A 316 9.36 11.04 -11.47
C GLY A 316 10.26 9.89 -11.04
N LEU A 317 9.70 8.67 -10.95
CA LEU A 317 10.38 7.48 -10.45
C LEU A 317 10.68 6.47 -11.57
N GLY A 318 11.78 5.72 -11.39
CA GLY A 318 12.19 4.63 -12.24
C GLY A 318 12.56 3.37 -11.44
N SER A 319 13.01 2.31 -12.14
CA SER A 319 13.35 1.04 -11.49
C SER A 319 14.49 1.17 -10.47
N GLU A 320 15.37 2.15 -10.61
CA GLU A 320 16.44 2.51 -9.68
C GLU A 320 15.92 3.02 -8.33
N ASP A 321 14.70 3.51 -8.29
CA ASP A 321 14.08 4.04 -7.07
C ASP A 321 13.37 2.96 -6.22
N ILE A 322 13.24 1.72 -6.70
CA ILE A 322 12.48 0.65 -6.00
C ILE A 322 13.03 0.41 -4.60
N ALA A 323 14.35 0.33 -4.45
CA ALA A 323 14.96 0.12 -3.13
C ALA A 323 14.65 1.28 -2.17
N GLN A 324 14.65 2.53 -2.66
CA GLN A 324 14.28 3.68 -1.86
C GLN A 324 12.78 3.68 -1.53
N ALA A 325 11.93 3.37 -2.49
CA ALA A 325 10.49 3.25 -2.29
C ALA A 325 10.17 2.23 -1.18
N ARG A 326 10.82 1.07 -1.19
CA ARG A 326 10.65 0.02 -0.18
C ARG A 326 11.11 0.46 1.21
N ARG A 327 12.18 1.27 1.32
CA ARG A 327 12.58 1.88 2.60
C ARG A 327 11.53 2.83 3.19
N HIS A 328 10.63 3.34 2.37
CA HIS A 328 9.51 4.18 2.80
C HIS A 328 8.16 3.44 2.85
N GLY A 329 8.18 2.10 2.79
CA GLY A 329 7.01 1.25 2.92
C GLY A 329 6.17 1.11 1.65
N ALA A 330 6.71 1.50 0.48
CA ALA A 330 6.05 1.23 -0.78
C ALA A 330 6.24 -0.23 -1.20
N GLN A 331 5.25 -0.78 -1.88
CA GLN A 331 5.32 -2.07 -2.59
C GLN A 331 6.40 -2.05 -3.70
N GLY A 332 6.52 -0.92 -4.34
CA GLY A 332 7.40 -0.65 -5.45
C GLY A 332 7.01 0.69 -6.10
N ILE A 333 7.26 0.81 -7.39
CA ILE A 333 6.97 2.04 -8.14
C ILE A 333 5.92 1.83 -9.22
N ALA A 334 5.12 2.87 -9.48
CA ALA A 334 4.33 3.00 -10.70
C ALA A 334 4.96 4.07 -11.59
N ALA A 335 5.03 3.80 -12.89
CA ALA A 335 5.61 4.76 -13.83
C ALA A 335 5.01 4.62 -15.23
N ILE A 336 5.02 5.73 -15.98
CA ILE A 336 4.69 5.74 -17.40
C ILE A 336 6.00 5.59 -18.19
N ARG A 337 6.76 6.66 -18.34
CA ARG A 337 7.92 6.74 -19.25
C ARG A 337 9.07 5.82 -18.84
N ALA A 338 9.38 5.74 -17.55
CA ALA A 338 10.51 4.95 -17.08
C ALA A 338 10.32 3.42 -17.22
N LEU A 339 9.06 2.96 -17.36
CA LEU A 339 8.73 1.55 -17.58
C LEU A 339 8.21 1.27 -19.00
N TRP A 340 8.08 2.30 -19.84
CA TRP A 340 7.66 2.18 -21.24
C TRP A 340 8.86 2.24 -22.17
N PRO A 341 9.19 1.14 -22.89
CA PRO A 341 10.32 1.12 -23.82
C PRO A 341 10.08 2.09 -24.99
N SER A 342 11.07 2.93 -25.27
CA SER A 342 11.08 3.73 -26.52
C SER A 342 11.15 2.80 -27.74
N VAL A 343 10.55 3.23 -28.84
CA VAL A 343 10.64 2.54 -30.14
C VAL A 343 12.06 2.68 -30.71
#